data_f32e8d3a16467801ead8b8149566bad7
#
_entry.id   f32e8d3a16467801ead8b8149566bad7
#
_cell.length_a   1.000
_cell.length_b   1.000
_cell.length_c   1.000
_cell.angle_alpha   90.00
_cell.angle_beta   90.00
_cell.angle_gamma   90.00
#
_symmetry.space_group_name_H-M   'P 1'
#
loop_
_entity.id
_entity.type
_entity.pdbx_description
1 polymer ?
#
loop_
_entity_poly.entity_id
_entity_poly.type
_entity_poly.pdbx_seq_one_letter_code
_entity_poly.pdbx_strand_id
1 'polypeptide(L)'
;MDSQNILNIAANALNSKKARGLKALKIDNLTTLADYFVIATATSSTHVRALADEVEDKLKEQSVEPHHIEGRSTGWIALDYVSVIVHVFTPDQREYYNLDSMWSDAQEINLESILDEAEGD
;
A
#
# COMPACT_ATOMS: atom_id res chain seq x y z
N MET A 1 3.72 -16.77 -2.53
CA MET A 1 4.04 -15.63 -3.42
C MET A 1 5.09 -14.79 -2.74
N ASP A 2 6.09 -14.34 -3.45
CA ASP A 2 7.16 -13.59 -2.82
C ASP A 2 6.76 -12.12 -2.60
N SER A 3 7.55 -11.41 -1.80
CA SER A 3 7.20 -10.06 -1.40
C SER A 3 7.17 -9.10 -2.59
N GLN A 4 8.04 -9.29 -3.57
CA GLN A 4 8.06 -8.42 -4.75
C GLN A 4 6.77 -8.53 -5.54
N ASN A 5 6.23 -9.73 -5.68
CA ASN A 5 4.98 -9.94 -6.40
C ASN A 5 3.80 -9.37 -5.64
N ILE A 6 3.80 -9.50 -4.31
CA ILE A 6 2.75 -8.88 -3.48
C ILE A 6 2.81 -7.36 -3.63
N LEU A 7 4.01 -6.79 -3.59
CA LEU A 7 4.20 -5.37 -3.79
C LEU A 7 3.64 -4.92 -5.13
N ASN A 8 3.98 -5.64 -6.20
CA ASN A 8 3.54 -5.26 -7.54
C ASN A 8 2.03 -5.28 -7.66
N ILE A 9 1.38 -6.31 -7.13
CA ILE A 9 -0.07 -6.43 -7.21
C ILE A 9 -0.75 -5.33 -6.39
N ALA A 10 -0.24 -5.09 -5.18
CA ALA A 10 -0.82 -4.05 -4.32
C ALA A 10 -0.68 -2.67 -4.94
N ALA A 11 0.50 -2.35 -5.47
CA ALA A 11 0.73 -1.04 -6.07
C ALA A 11 -0.17 -0.83 -7.29
N ASN A 12 -0.31 -1.86 -8.13
CA ASN A 12 -1.17 -1.76 -9.31
C ASN A 12 -2.64 -1.65 -8.93
N ALA A 13 -3.07 -2.36 -7.89
CA ALA A 13 -4.45 -2.26 -7.41
C ALA A 13 -4.76 -0.84 -6.96
N LEU A 14 -3.85 -0.25 -6.18
CA LEU A 14 -4.04 1.11 -5.70
C LEU A 14 -4.06 2.11 -6.84
N ASN A 15 -3.14 1.94 -7.78
CA ASN A 15 -3.06 2.84 -8.93
C ASN A 15 -4.31 2.77 -9.79
N SER A 16 -4.87 1.57 -9.96
CA SER A 16 -6.07 1.38 -10.80
C SER A 16 -7.29 2.10 -10.22
N LYS A 17 -7.31 2.34 -8.92
CA LYS A 17 -8.41 3.05 -8.25
C LYS A 17 -8.00 4.48 -7.89
N LYS A 18 -6.98 5.00 -8.57
CA LYS A 18 -6.61 6.41 -8.51
C LYS A 18 -6.11 6.87 -7.14
N ALA A 19 -5.36 5.99 -6.46
CA ALA A 19 -4.68 6.39 -5.24
C ALA A 19 -3.72 7.53 -5.54
N ARG A 20 -3.55 8.42 -4.58
CA ARG A 20 -2.65 9.56 -4.69
C ARG A 20 -1.42 9.32 -3.83
N GLY A 21 -0.32 9.97 -4.16
CA GLY A 21 0.89 9.92 -3.38
C GLY A 21 1.39 8.51 -3.14
N LEU A 22 1.22 7.64 -4.13
CA LEU A 22 1.61 6.25 -4.02
C LEU A 22 3.12 6.13 -3.88
N LYS A 23 3.56 5.39 -2.87
CA LYS A 23 4.98 5.25 -2.57
C LYS A 23 5.23 3.83 -2.08
N ALA A 24 6.32 3.24 -2.49
CA ALA A 24 6.75 1.94 -1.99
C ALA A 24 8.15 2.08 -1.42
N LEU A 25 8.35 1.53 -0.23
CA LEU A 25 9.62 1.63 0.49
C LEU A 25 10.14 0.24 0.80
N LYS A 26 11.43 0.03 0.56
CA LYS A 26 12.11 -1.19 0.94
C LYS A 26 12.67 -0.97 2.34
N ILE A 27 12.18 -1.74 3.31
CA ILE A 27 12.49 -1.51 4.71
C ILE A 27 13.20 -2.70 5.38
N ASP A 28 13.50 -3.75 4.62
CA ASP A 28 14.02 -4.99 5.20
C ASP A 28 15.37 -4.81 5.87
N ASN A 29 16.15 -3.80 5.48
CA ASN A 29 17.44 -3.55 6.10
C ASN A 29 17.34 -2.58 7.30
N LEU A 30 16.15 -2.05 7.57
CA LEU A 30 15.93 -1.14 8.70
C LEU A 30 15.14 -1.78 9.83
N THR A 31 14.39 -2.83 9.54
CA THR A 31 13.52 -3.46 10.51
C THR A 31 13.24 -4.90 10.08
N THR A 32 12.87 -5.74 11.06
CA THR A 32 12.41 -7.08 10.78
C THR A 32 10.89 -7.14 10.62
N LEU A 33 10.21 -5.99 10.65
CA LEU A 33 8.76 -5.92 10.63
C LEU A 33 8.19 -6.44 9.30
N ALA A 34 8.79 -6.04 8.20
CA ALA A 34 8.36 -6.44 6.86
C ALA A 34 9.48 -6.14 5.88
N ASP A 35 9.32 -6.58 4.63
CA ASP A 35 10.28 -6.26 3.56
C ASP A 35 9.95 -4.94 2.92
N TYR A 36 8.65 -4.65 2.74
CA TYR A 36 8.20 -3.43 2.04
C TYR A 36 7.02 -2.81 2.74
N PHE A 37 6.95 -1.49 2.69
CA PHE A 37 5.73 -0.72 2.93
C PHE A 37 5.24 -0.18 1.61
N VAL A 38 3.91 -0.17 1.43
CA VAL A 38 3.27 0.55 0.34
C VAL A 38 2.36 1.57 1.00
N ILE A 39 2.48 2.84 0.63
CA ILE A 39 1.73 3.93 1.25
C ILE A 39 0.95 4.64 0.16
N ALA A 40 -0.33 4.88 0.41
CA ALA A 40 -1.20 5.55 -0.56
C ALA A 40 -2.15 6.48 0.17
N THR A 41 -2.59 7.52 -0.53
CA THR A 41 -3.54 8.48 -0.01
C THR A 41 -4.84 8.39 -0.81
N ALA A 42 -5.96 8.35 -0.10
CA ALA A 42 -7.29 8.39 -0.68
C ALA A 42 -7.83 9.81 -0.61
N THR A 43 -8.91 10.08 -1.34
CA THR A 43 -9.52 11.41 -1.34
C THR A 43 -10.59 11.55 -0.26
N SER A 44 -11.04 10.43 0.31
CA SER A 44 -12.10 10.44 1.32
C SER A 44 -12.07 9.11 2.08
N SER A 45 -12.85 9.01 3.15
CA SER A 45 -12.91 7.76 3.91
C SER A 45 -13.53 6.65 3.08
N THR A 46 -14.49 6.97 2.21
CA THR A 46 -15.05 5.98 1.29
C THR A 46 -13.99 5.46 0.33
N HIS A 47 -13.15 6.36 -0.17
CA HIS A 47 -12.06 6.00 -1.09
C HIS A 47 -11.01 5.15 -0.37
N VAL A 48 -10.74 5.41 0.91
CA VAL A 48 -9.83 4.56 1.70
C VAL A 48 -10.32 3.12 1.66
N ARG A 49 -11.61 2.90 1.92
CA ARG A 49 -12.14 1.55 1.92
C ARG A 49 -12.11 0.93 0.53
N ALA A 50 -12.41 1.71 -0.51
CA ALA A 50 -12.38 1.20 -1.88
C ALA A 50 -10.97 0.77 -2.27
N LEU A 51 -9.96 1.55 -1.89
CA LEU A 51 -8.57 1.21 -2.17
C LEU A 51 -8.15 -0.06 -1.44
N ALA A 52 -8.49 -0.16 -0.16
CA ALA A 52 -8.16 -1.34 0.64
C ALA A 52 -8.84 -2.58 0.07
N ASP A 53 -10.11 -2.46 -0.32
CA ASP A 53 -10.85 -3.58 -0.89
C ASP A 53 -10.24 -4.04 -2.20
N GLU A 54 -9.78 -3.12 -3.02
CA GLU A 54 -9.19 -3.48 -4.30
C GLU A 54 -7.87 -4.25 -4.10
N VAL A 55 -7.05 -3.82 -3.14
CA VAL A 55 -5.82 -4.54 -2.82
C VAL A 55 -6.17 -5.96 -2.36
N GLU A 56 -7.13 -6.06 -1.46
CA GLU A 56 -7.52 -7.36 -0.91
C GLU A 56 -8.05 -8.27 -2.00
N ASP A 57 -8.91 -7.75 -2.89
CA ASP A 57 -9.51 -8.53 -3.96
C ASP A 57 -8.46 -9.04 -4.95
N LYS A 58 -7.54 -8.17 -5.34
CA LYS A 58 -6.53 -8.55 -6.34
C LYS A 58 -5.57 -9.59 -5.78
N LEU A 59 -5.19 -9.47 -4.52
CA LEU A 59 -4.33 -10.48 -3.90
C LEU A 59 -5.06 -11.77 -3.66
N LYS A 60 -6.36 -11.70 -3.35
CA LYS A 60 -7.16 -12.91 -3.17
C LYS A 60 -7.26 -13.69 -4.48
N GLU A 61 -7.30 -13.01 -5.63
CA GLU A 61 -7.28 -13.69 -6.93
C GLU A 61 -6.05 -14.57 -7.09
N GLN A 62 -4.96 -14.23 -6.39
CA GLN A 62 -3.73 -15.00 -6.40
C GLN A 62 -3.62 -15.90 -5.18
N SER A 63 -4.72 -16.11 -4.47
CA SER A 63 -4.78 -16.94 -3.26
C SER A 63 -3.93 -16.39 -2.13
N VAL A 64 -3.76 -15.08 -2.08
CA VAL A 64 -3.01 -14.41 -1.00
C VAL A 64 -4.00 -13.65 -0.13
N GLU A 65 -4.06 -14.04 1.15
CA GLU A 65 -4.94 -13.40 2.12
C GLU A 65 -4.11 -12.58 3.09
N PRO A 66 -4.63 -11.47 3.60
CA PRO A 66 -3.88 -10.72 4.60
C PRO A 66 -3.84 -11.51 5.90
N HIS A 67 -2.69 -11.41 6.58
CA HIS A 67 -2.58 -11.96 7.92
C HIS A 67 -3.48 -11.17 8.88
N HIS A 68 -3.67 -9.88 8.59
CA HIS A 68 -4.30 -8.96 9.52
C HIS A 68 -4.69 -7.67 8.80
N ILE A 69 -5.86 -7.13 9.11
CA ILE A 69 -6.29 -5.83 8.59
C ILE A 69 -6.78 -5.01 9.77
N GLU A 70 -6.29 -3.78 9.88
CA GLU A 70 -6.69 -2.89 10.96
C GLU A 70 -7.20 -1.57 10.43
N GLY A 71 -8.04 -0.91 11.21
CA GLY A 71 -8.41 0.47 10.98
C GLY A 71 -9.56 0.68 10.03
N ARG A 72 -10.38 -0.35 9.75
CA ARG A 72 -11.43 -0.23 8.73
C ARG A 72 -12.40 0.92 8.98
N SER A 73 -12.54 1.36 10.22
CA SER A 73 -13.49 2.43 10.53
C SER A 73 -12.82 3.78 10.74
N THR A 74 -11.53 3.89 10.40
CA THR A 74 -10.79 5.13 10.60
C THR A 74 -10.31 5.64 9.24
N GLY A 75 -9.58 6.74 9.25
CA GLY A 75 -8.96 7.27 8.04
C GLY A 75 -7.63 6.61 7.69
N TRP A 76 -7.33 5.47 8.28
CA TRP A 76 -6.09 4.73 8.03
C TRP A 76 -6.41 3.25 8.10
N ILE A 77 -6.24 2.55 6.98
CA ILE A 77 -6.36 1.09 6.96
C ILE A 77 -4.98 0.52 6.66
N ALA A 78 -4.55 -0.44 7.45
CA ALA A 78 -3.30 -1.16 7.24
C ALA A 78 -3.63 -2.60 6.90
N LEU A 79 -3.14 -3.08 5.75
CA LEU A 79 -3.30 -4.47 5.33
C LEU A 79 -1.95 -5.15 5.47
N ASP A 80 -1.88 -6.09 6.41
CA ASP A 80 -0.62 -6.75 6.77
C ASP A 80 -0.54 -8.10 6.07
N TYR A 81 0.35 -8.20 5.08
CA TYR A 81 0.61 -9.43 4.34
C TYR A 81 1.93 -10.06 4.79
N VAL A 82 2.37 -9.72 6.00
CA VAL A 82 3.59 -10.20 6.64
C VAL A 82 4.84 -9.58 6.00
N SER A 83 5.14 -9.93 4.75
CA SER A 83 6.32 -9.39 4.07
C SER A 83 6.06 -8.00 3.48
N VAL A 84 4.79 -7.64 3.26
CA VAL A 84 4.41 -6.34 2.71
C VAL A 84 3.26 -5.81 3.54
N ILE A 85 3.37 -4.57 4.00
CA ILE A 85 2.29 -3.92 4.72
C ILE A 85 1.83 -2.73 3.89
N VAL A 86 0.54 -2.69 3.56
CA VAL A 86 -0.06 -1.65 2.73
C VAL A 86 -0.79 -0.68 3.64
N HIS A 87 -0.43 0.60 3.54
CA HIS A 87 -1.04 1.66 4.35
C HIS A 87 -1.84 2.58 3.44
N VAL A 88 -3.12 2.75 3.75
CA VAL A 88 -4.00 3.63 2.97
C VAL A 88 -4.56 4.67 3.94
N PHE A 89 -4.35 5.94 3.61
CA PHE A 89 -4.70 7.07 4.50
C PHE A 89 -5.61 8.06 3.80
N THR A 90 -6.44 8.77 4.59
CA THR A 90 -6.95 10.07 4.15
C THR A 90 -5.78 11.07 4.20
N PRO A 91 -5.89 12.22 3.51
CA PRO A 91 -4.76 13.16 3.48
C PRO A 91 -4.35 13.65 4.87
N ASP A 92 -5.31 13.96 5.73
CA ASP A 92 -5.01 14.45 7.07
C ASP A 92 -4.37 13.37 7.93
N GLN A 93 -4.79 12.12 7.78
CA GLN A 93 -4.21 11.02 8.55
C GLN A 93 -2.79 10.71 8.08
N ARG A 94 -2.54 10.82 6.78
CA ARG A 94 -1.18 10.61 6.27
C ARG A 94 -0.23 11.65 6.85
N GLU A 95 -0.68 12.89 6.91
CA GLU A 95 0.13 13.97 7.47
C GLU A 95 0.33 13.76 8.97
N TYR A 96 -0.73 13.38 9.67
CA TYR A 96 -0.68 13.22 11.12
C TYR A 96 0.28 12.12 11.54
N TYR A 97 0.16 10.92 10.93
CA TYR A 97 1.03 9.80 11.30
C TYR A 97 2.41 9.89 10.68
N ASN A 98 2.50 10.51 9.50
CA ASN A 98 3.76 10.87 8.86
C ASN A 98 4.76 9.72 8.77
N LEU A 99 4.31 8.59 8.25
CA LEU A 99 5.20 7.43 8.05
C LEU A 99 6.33 7.78 7.08
N ASP A 100 6.07 8.70 6.14
CA ASP A 100 7.07 9.13 5.17
C ASP A 100 8.32 9.65 5.89
N SER A 101 8.13 10.45 6.93
CA SER A 101 9.25 11.01 7.68
C SER A 101 9.89 9.93 8.56
N MET A 102 9.06 9.11 9.20
CA MET A 102 9.56 8.05 10.07
C MET A 102 10.47 7.08 9.32
N TRP A 103 10.15 6.80 8.07
CA TRP A 103 10.91 5.85 7.25
C TRP A 103 11.69 6.54 6.15
N SER A 104 12.15 7.78 6.39
CA SER A 104 12.85 8.57 5.38
C SER A 104 14.18 7.95 4.96
N ASP A 105 14.76 7.08 5.79
CA ASP A 105 16.02 6.40 5.44
C ASP A 105 15.79 5.16 4.56
N ALA A 106 14.55 4.79 4.32
CA ALA A 106 14.26 3.61 3.51
C ALA A 106 14.49 3.90 2.03
N GLN A 107 14.87 2.87 1.29
CA GLN A 107 15.01 2.98 -0.15
C GLN A 107 13.64 3.07 -0.79
N GLU A 108 13.41 4.11 -1.56
CA GLU A 108 12.15 4.26 -2.28
C GLU A 108 12.24 3.46 -3.57
N ILE A 109 11.21 2.65 -3.83
CA ILE A 109 11.15 1.81 -5.02
C ILE A 109 10.63 2.63 -6.18
N ASN A 110 11.24 2.49 -7.35
CA ASN A 110 10.79 3.18 -8.55
C ASN A 110 9.52 2.49 -9.07
N LEU A 111 8.38 3.15 -8.86
CA LEU A 111 7.10 2.56 -9.22
C LEU A 111 6.85 2.57 -10.72
N GLU A 112 7.57 3.40 -11.48
CA GLU A 112 7.37 3.45 -12.93
C GLU A 112 7.66 2.12 -13.59
N SER A 113 8.58 1.34 -13.02
CA SER A 113 8.93 0.03 -13.58
C SER A 113 7.96 -1.06 -13.15
N ILE A 114 7.07 -0.77 -12.19
CA ILE A 114 6.17 -1.75 -11.60
C ILE A 114 4.73 -1.57 -12.06
N LEU A 115 4.29 -0.30 -12.18
CA LEU A 115 2.90 0.00 -12.48
C LEU A 115 2.59 -0.28 -13.93
N ASP A 116 1.41 -0.85 -14.16
CA ASP A 116 0.90 -1.04 -15.50
C ASP A 116 0.60 0.33 -16.08
N GLU A 117 0.70 0.46 -17.40
CA GLU A 117 0.35 1.72 -18.02
C GLU A 117 -1.08 2.04 -17.74
N ALA A 118 -1.33 3.30 -17.56
CA ALA A 118 -2.66 3.78 -17.31
C ALA A 118 -3.52 3.29 -18.41
N GLU A 119 -4.46 2.56 -18.10
CA GLU A 119 -5.25 1.99 -19.03
C GLU A 119 -5.86 2.95 -19.84
N GLY A 120 -5.18 3.44 -20.64
CA GLY A 120 -5.66 4.34 -21.52
C GLY A 120 -6.43 5.35 -20.95
N ASP A 121 -6.15 5.19 -20.25
CA ASP A 121 -6.73 5.74 -19.81
C ASP A 121 -6.90 6.63 -19.92
#